data_e4af6f0d3682bdc22ab5963adac04611
#
_entry.id   e4af6f0d3682bdc22ab5963adac04611
#
_cell.length_a   1.000
_cell.length_b   1.000
_cell.length_c   1.000
_cell.angle_alpha   90.00
_cell.angle_beta   90.00
_cell.angle_gamma   90.00
#
_symmetry.space_group_name_H-M   'P 1'
#
loop_
_entity.id
_entity.type
_entity.pdbx_description
1 polymer ?
#
loop_
_entity_poly.entity_id
_entity_poly.type
_entity_poly.pdbx_seq_one_letter_code
_entity_poly.pdbx_strand_id
1 'polypeptide(L)'
;MLSYAEGGSIGVSDYVRTRRDGAVLEVVIDRPKANAIDLATSRAMGLIFRDFRDDPELRVAIISGAGEKFFCAGWDLKAAASGDAVDGDYGVGGFGGLQELRDLNKPVICAVNGLCCGGGLEIALSTDLIIAAEHATFALPEIRSGTVADAASIKLPKRIPYHIAMDMLLTGRWLDVHEAHRWGFVNEVVPAERLMERAWELARLLESGPPLVYAAIKEIVREAEGSTFQTAMNKITKRQFATVDRLYSSEDQLEGARAFAEKRSPIWKGR
;
A
#
# COMPACT_ATOMS: atom_id res chain seq x y z
N MET A 1 -1.30 -12.58 17.77
CA MET A 1 -1.79 -13.27 16.56
C MET A 1 -3.31 -13.11 16.54
N LEU A 2 -3.83 -12.30 15.64
CA LEU A 2 -5.28 -12.13 15.49
C LEU A 2 -5.83 -13.38 14.81
N SER A 3 -6.83 -14.04 15.40
CA SER A 3 -7.48 -15.19 14.78
C SER A 3 -8.51 -14.69 13.76
N TYR A 4 -8.24 -14.92 12.48
CA TYR A 4 -9.19 -14.62 11.41
C TYR A 4 -10.21 -15.75 11.34
N ALA A 5 -11.49 -15.47 11.61
CA ALA A 5 -12.56 -16.40 11.28
C ALA A 5 -12.86 -16.32 9.77
N GLU A 6 -13.04 -17.46 9.10
CA GLU A 6 -13.50 -17.47 7.71
C GLU A 6 -14.83 -16.70 7.60
N GLY A 7 -14.82 -15.59 6.82
CA GLY A 7 -16.01 -14.74 6.63
C GLY A 7 -16.33 -13.75 7.75
N GLY A 8 -15.51 -13.65 8.83
CA GLY A 8 -15.73 -12.74 9.95
C GLY A 8 -14.83 -11.51 9.92
N SER A 9 -15.43 -10.33 10.18
CA SER A 9 -14.69 -9.09 10.47
C SER A 9 -14.11 -9.18 11.89
N ILE A 10 -12.79 -8.97 12.04
CA ILE A 10 -12.18 -8.79 13.36
C ILE A 10 -11.89 -7.32 13.54
N GLY A 11 -12.65 -6.67 14.41
CA GLY A 11 -12.42 -5.29 14.78
C GLY A 11 -11.20 -5.15 15.68
N VAL A 12 -10.09 -4.68 15.13
CA VAL A 12 -9.00 -4.08 15.93
C VAL A 12 -9.37 -2.64 16.28
N SER A 13 -10.35 -2.07 15.60
CA SER A 13 -10.92 -0.74 15.78
C SER A 13 -12.31 -0.70 15.16
N ASP A 14 -13.22 0.06 15.76
CA ASP A 14 -14.55 0.33 15.18
C ASP A 14 -14.49 1.05 13.81
N TYR A 15 -13.30 1.54 13.43
CA TYR A 15 -13.07 2.36 12.24
C TYR A 15 -12.23 1.69 11.14
N VAL A 16 -11.83 0.43 11.32
CA VAL A 16 -11.10 -0.33 10.31
C VAL A 16 -11.66 -1.73 10.24
N ARG A 17 -12.25 -2.07 9.12
CA ARG A 17 -12.78 -3.41 8.87
C ARG A 17 -11.78 -4.24 8.09
N THR A 18 -11.69 -5.51 8.42
CA THR A 18 -10.85 -6.47 7.68
C THR A 18 -11.68 -7.68 7.24
N ARG A 19 -11.35 -8.20 6.07
CA ARG A 19 -11.90 -9.46 5.56
C ARG A 19 -10.76 -10.27 4.96
N ARG A 20 -10.70 -11.55 5.32
CA ARG A 20 -9.81 -12.52 4.68
C ARG A 20 -10.62 -13.36 3.69
N ASP A 21 -10.06 -13.55 2.49
CA ASP A 21 -10.60 -14.47 1.49
C ASP A 21 -9.41 -15.13 0.79
N GLY A 22 -9.21 -16.44 1.04
CA GLY A 22 -8.00 -17.15 0.66
C GLY A 22 -6.75 -16.55 1.30
N ALA A 23 -5.75 -16.23 0.50
CA ALA A 23 -4.52 -15.57 0.94
C ALA A 23 -4.55 -14.04 0.71
N VAL A 24 -5.73 -13.45 0.49
CA VAL A 24 -5.93 -12.01 0.33
C VAL A 24 -6.55 -11.42 1.59
N LEU A 25 -5.97 -10.31 2.08
CA LEU A 25 -6.50 -9.47 3.15
C LEU A 25 -7.12 -8.21 2.53
N GLU A 26 -8.39 -7.97 2.76
CA GLU A 26 -9.04 -6.69 2.48
C GLU A 26 -9.07 -5.85 3.75
N VAL A 27 -8.66 -4.59 3.64
CA VAL A 27 -8.66 -3.59 4.71
C VAL A 27 -9.49 -2.41 4.25
N VAL A 28 -10.53 -2.05 5.01
CA VAL A 28 -11.42 -0.93 4.68
C VAL A 28 -11.37 0.09 5.80
N ILE A 29 -10.94 1.31 5.47
CA ILE A 29 -11.04 2.46 6.38
C ILE A 29 -12.50 2.87 6.43
N ASP A 30 -13.15 2.74 7.59
CA ASP A 30 -14.59 3.01 7.78
C ASP A 30 -14.81 3.98 8.94
N ARG A 31 -14.28 5.19 8.80
CA ARG A 31 -14.40 6.22 9.83
C ARG A 31 -15.20 7.41 9.34
N PRO A 32 -16.45 7.58 9.84
CA PRO A 32 -17.28 8.70 9.44
C PRO A 32 -16.66 10.06 9.83
N LYS A 33 -16.78 11.11 8.98
CA LYS A 33 -17.53 11.21 7.73
C LYS A 33 -16.65 11.04 6.49
N ALA A 34 -15.33 11.10 6.63
CA ALA A 34 -14.41 11.30 5.51
C ALA A 34 -13.23 10.30 5.54
N ASN A 35 -13.34 9.22 6.32
CA ASN A 35 -12.25 8.26 6.53
C ASN A 35 -10.93 8.95 6.98
N ALA A 36 -11.06 10.07 7.72
CA ALA A 36 -9.91 10.75 8.30
C ALA A 36 -9.32 9.90 9.43
N ILE A 37 -8.01 9.94 9.60
CA ILE A 37 -7.27 9.06 10.51
C ILE A 37 -6.77 9.86 11.71
N ASP A 38 -7.07 9.39 12.92
CA ASP A 38 -6.48 9.81 14.18
C ASP A 38 -5.40 8.83 14.67
N LEU A 39 -4.76 9.14 15.79
CA LEU A 39 -3.71 8.27 16.37
C LEU A 39 -4.21 6.85 16.63
N ALA A 40 -5.42 6.68 17.17
CA ALA A 40 -5.98 5.38 17.49
C ALA A 40 -6.23 4.53 16.24
N THR A 41 -6.83 5.13 15.20
CA THR A 41 -7.07 4.48 13.91
C THR A 41 -5.74 4.11 13.23
N SER A 42 -4.76 5.01 13.24
CA SER A 42 -3.44 4.75 12.67
C SER A 42 -2.75 3.56 13.35
N ARG A 43 -2.73 3.53 14.67
CA ARG A 43 -2.16 2.40 15.44
C ARG A 43 -2.86 1.08 15.13
N ALA A 44 -4.20 1.09 15.03
CA ALA A 44 -4.96 -0.09 14.65
C ALA A 44 -4.58 -0.59 13.24
N MET A 45 -4.49 0.30 12.26
CA MET A 45 -4.02 -0.04 10.91
C MET A 45 -2.59 -0.61 10.93
N GLY A 46 -1.71 -0.03 11.75
CA GLY A 46 -0.34 -0.53 11.91
C GLY A 46 -0.28 -1.96 12.41
N LEU A 47 -1.12 -2.32 13.38
CA LEU A 47 -1.22 -3.70 13.87
C LEU A 47 -1.74 -4.65 12.79
N ILE A 48 -2.76 -4.24 12.03
CA ILE A 48 -3.33 -5.03 10.93
C ILE A 48 -2.26 -5.32 9.87
N PHE A 49 -1.53 -4.29 9.40
CA PHE A 49 -0.51 -4.48 8.36
C PHE A 49 0.75 -5.20 8.87
N ARG A 50 1.10 -5.05 10.14
CA ARG A 50 2.13 -5.88 10.78
C ARG A 50 1.73 -7.35 10.77
N ASP A 51 0.51 -7.67 11.19
CA ASP A 51 0.02 -9.04 11.22
C ASP A 51 -0.12 -9.62 9.81
N PHE A 52 -0.55 -8.81 8.82
CA PHE A 52 -0.50 -9.19 7.41
C PHE A 52 0.92 -9.52 6.94
N ARG A 53 1.91 -8.68 7.30
CA ARG A 53 3.31 -8.92 6.97
C ARG A 53 3.80 -10.27 7.53
N ASP A 54 3.44 -10.54 8.78
CA ASP A 54 3.99 -11.65 9.56
C ASP A 54 3.20 -12.97 9.36
N ASP A 55 1.96 -12.94 8.88
CA ASP A 55 1.15 -14.15 8.63
C ASP A 55 1.60 -14.85 7.33
N PRO A 56 2.20 -16.07 7.39
CA PRO A 56 2.70 -16.77 6.21
C PRO A 56 1.60 -17.19 5.22
N GLU A 57 0.35 -17.27 5.66
CA GLU A 57 -0.78 -17.68 4.83
C GLU A 57 -1.36 -16.52 4.02
N LEU A 58 -1.04 -15.27 4.35
CA LEU A 58 -1.47 -14.10 3.59
C LEU A 58 -0.40 -13.70 2.56
N ARG A 59 -0.83 -13.42 1.34
CA ARG A 59 0.05 -13.11 0.20
C ARG A 59 -0.14 -11.70 -0.36
N VAL A 60 -1.36 -11.16 -0.33
CA VAL A 60 -1.72 -9.87 -0.93
C VAL A 60 -2.66 -9.12 0.01
N ALA A 61 -2.55 -7.79 0.06
CA ALA A 61 -3.55 -6.95 0.70
C ALA A 61 -4.20 -5.98 -0.29
N ILE A 62 -5.48 -5.66 -0.05
CA ILE A 62 -6.21 -4.57 -0.69
C ILE A 62 -6.57 -3.57 0.40
N ILE A 63 -6.34 -2.27 0.18
CA ILE A 63 -6.84 -1.20 1.04
C ILE A 63 -7.80 -0.30 0.28
N SER A 64 -8.94 0.04 0.90
CA SER A 64 -9.95 0.94 0.35
C SER A 64 -10.59 1.79 1.44
N GLY A 65 -11.42 2.77 1.07
CA GLY A 65 -12.26 3.55 1.98
C GLY A 65 -13.72 3.09 1.93
N ALA A 66 -14.43 3.17 3.05
CA ALA A 66 -15.87 2.93 3.08
C ALA A 66 -16.64 4.07 2.40
N GLY A 67 -17.75 3.72 1.72
CA GLY A 67 -18.57 4.67 0.97
C GLY A 67 -18.01 4.99 -0.42
N GLU A 68 -18.61 5.96 -1.09
CA GLU A 68 -18.27 6.30 -2.47
C GLU A 68 -17.50 7.61 -2.61
N LYS A 69 -17.54 8.46 -1.58
CA LYS A 69 -17.03 9.83 -1.67
C LYS A 69 -15.57 9.99 -1.27
N PHE A 70 -15.10 9.21 -0.30
CA PHE A 70 -13.78 9.36 0.27
C PHE A 70 -13.05 8.02 0.32
N PHE A 71 -11.86 8.00 -0.23
CA PHE A 71 -10.88 7.01 0.17
C PHE A 71 -10.38 7.35 1.58
N CYS A 72 -9.72 8.48 1.73
CA CYS A 72 -9.25 9.01 3.01
C CYS A 72 -8.90 10.49 2.89
N ALA A 73 -9.42 11.29 3.82
CA ALA A 73 -9.15 12.74 3.88
C ALA A 73 -7.83 13.08 4.61
N GLY A 74 -7.05 12.08 5.01
CA GLY A 74 -5.80 12.26 5.73
C GLY A 74 -5.98 12.37 7.24
N TRP A 75 -5.13 13.16 7.87
CA TRP A 75 -5.13 13.35 9.31
C TRP A 75 -6.40 14.04 9.82
N ASP A 76 -6.91 13.58 10.97
CA ASP A 76 -8.12 14.17 11.56
C ASP A 76 -7.81 15.49 12.26
N LEU A 77 -8.03 16.59 11.57
CA LEU A 77 -7.82 17.94 12.08
C LEU A 77 -8.66 18.27 13.35
N LYS A 78 -9.77 17.54 13.57
CA LYS A 78 -10.56 17.72 14.81
C LYS A 78 -9.88 17.03 15.99
N ALA A 79 -9.36 15.82 15.78
CA ALA A 79 -8.55 15.16 16.78
C ALA A 79 -7.30 15.99 17.10
N ALA A 80 -6.66 16.57 16.10
CA ALA A 80 -5.56 17.51 16.26
C ALA A 80 -5.92 18.73 17.12
N ALA A 81 -7.04 19.37 16.83
CA ALA A 81 -7.54 20.50 17.62
C ALA A 81 -7.91 20.11 19.06
N SER A 82 -8.10 18.83 19.33
CA SER A 82 -8.41 18.25 20.64
C SER A 82 -7.17 17.70 21.39
N GLY A 83 -5.97 17.82 20.78
CA GLY A 83 -4.70 17.49 21.45
C GLY A 83 -3.88 16.35 20.82
N ASP A 84 -4.36 15.70 19.74
CA ASP A 84 -3.53 14.77 18.98
C ASP A 84 -2.39 15.55 18.31
N ALA A 85 -1.14 15.21 18.62
CA ALA A 85 0.01 15.87 18.01
C ALA A 85 0.25 15.37 16.58
N VAL A 86 0.56 16.29 15.66
CA VAL A 86 0.88 15.96 14.26
C VAL A 86 2.12 15.08 14.13
N ASP A 87 3.06 15.25 15.05
CA ASP A 87 4.30 14.48 15.19
C ASP A 87 4.20 13.40 16.30
N GLY A 88 2.97 12.96 16.60
CA GLY A 88 2.71 11.94 17.60
C GLY A 88 3.17 10.56 17.19
N ASP A 89 3.21 9.63 18.16
CA ASP A 89 3.49 8.22 17.88
C ASP A 89 2.29 7.53 17.21
N TYR A 90 2.36 7.36 15.91
CA TYR A 90 1.35 6.69 15.10
C TYR A 90 1.40 5.14 15.19
N GLY A 91 2.31 4.58 15.95
CA GLY A 91 2.48 3.15 16.15
C GLY A 91 3.32 2.49 15.06
N VAL A 92 3.28 1.15 15.04
CA VAL A 92 4.03 0.37 14.06
C VAL A 92 3.57 0.69 12.63
N GLY A 93 4.52 1.05 11.76
CA GLY A 93 4.24 1.39 10.37
C GLY A 93 3.96 2.87 10.12
N GLY A 94 4.01 3.74 11.15
CA GLY A 94 3.78 5.16 11.01
C GLY A 94 2.33 5.50 10.70
N PHE A 95 2.08 6.69 10.15
CA PHE A 95 0.72 7.12 9.82
C PHE A 95 0.03 6.14 8.86
N GLY A 96 -1.20 5.76 9.19
CA GLY A 96 -1.99 4.78 8.43
C GLY A 96 -1.39 3.37 8.37
N GLY A 97 -0.36 3.09 9.18
CA GLY A 97 0.24 1.77 9.34
C GLY A 97 1.07 1.26 8.17
N LEU A 98 1.30 2.07 7.13
CA LEU A 98 2.02 1.65 5.92
C LEU A 98 3.21 2.52 5.58
N GLN A 99 3.25 3.77 6.05
CA GLN A 99 4.27 4.73 5.61
C GLN A 99 5.68 4.30 5.98
N GLU A 100 5.83 3.70 7.16
CA GLU A 100 7.11 3.34 7.79
C GLU A 100 7.20 1.84 8.12
N LEU A 101 6.26 1.01 7.68
CA LEU A 101 6.24 -0.41 7.99
C LEU A 101 7.41 -1.14 7.29
N ARG A 102 8.43 -1.47 8.07
CA ARG A 102 9.61 -2.16 7.57
C ARG A 102 9.27 -3.59 7.15
N ASP A 103 9.98 -4.08 6.15
CA ASP A 103 9.96 -5.47 5.69
C ASP A 103 8.60 -5.97 5.21
N LEU A 104 7.69 -5.06 4.86
CA LEU A 104 6.46 -5.41 4.16
C LEU A 104 6.78 -5.75 2.69
N ASN A 105 7.21 -6.99 2.49
CA ASN A 105 7.64 -7.52 1.19
C ASN A 105 6.50 -8.26 0.45
N LYS A 106 5.25 -8.12 0.90
CA LYS A 106 4.05 -8.63 0.23
C LYS A 106 3.37 -7.51 -0.55
N PRO A 107 2.78 -7.79 -1.73
CA PRO A 107 2.04 -6.79 -2.50
C PRO A 107 0.86 -6.18 -1.75
N VAL A 108 0.70 -4.86 -1.90
CA VAL A 108 -0.46 -4.11 -1.40
C VAL A 108 -1.06 -3.31 -2.55
N ILE A 109 -2.37 -3.48 -2.77
CA ILE A 109 -3.16 -2.77 -3.77
C ILE A 109 -3.99 -1.70 -3.05
N CYS A 110 -3.94 -0.46 -3.55
CA CYS A 110 -4.82 0.61 -3.10
C CYS A 110 -5.97 0.78 -4.10
N ALA A 111 -7.21 0.61 -3.64
CA ALA A 111 -8.42 0.87 -4.40
C ALA A 111 -9.00 2.23 -3.96
N VAL A 112 -8.71 3.28 -4.72
CA VAL A 112 -9.10 4.66 -4.39
C VAL A 112 -10.51 4.93 -4.88
N ASN A 113 -11.48 4.85 -3.97
CA ASN A 113 -12.91 4.97 -4.24
C ASN A 113 -13.45 6.41 -4.22
N GLY A 114 -12.60 7.43 -4.17
CA GLY A 114 -13.02 8.82 -4.13
C GLY A 114 -11.90 9.78 -3.75
N LEU A 115 -12.21 10.78 -2.95
CA LEU A 115 -11.26 11.79 -2.52
C LEU A 115 -10.15 11.19 -1.68
N CYS A 116 -8.90 11.44 -2.09
CA CYS A 116 -7.68 10.92 -1.50
C CYS A 116 -6.71 12.08 -1.27
N CYS A 117 -6.62 12.59 -0.05
CA CYS A 117 -5.77 13.76 0.18
C CYS A 117 -4.98 13.69 1.49
N GLY A 118 -3.93 14.48 1.55
CA GLY A 118 -3.04 14.56 2.70
C GLY A 118 -2.46 13.18 3.04
N GLY A 119 -2.48 12.83 4.31
CA GLY A 119 -2.07 11.50 4.77
C GLY A 119 -2.79 10.34 4.05
N GLY A 120 -3.99 10.56 3.49
CA GLY A 120 -4.66 9.57 2.65
C GLY A 120 -3.91 9.29 1.34
N LEU A 121 -3.40 10.33 0.67
CA LEU A 121 -2.55 10.16 -0.50
C LEU A 121 -1.19 9.55 -0.10
N GLU A 122 -0.66 9.88 1.06
CA GLU A 122 0.58 9.28 1.56
C GLU A 122 0.45 7.78 1.81
N ILE A 123 -0.72 7.33 2.31
CA ILE A 123 -1.05 5.90 2.43
C ILE A 123 -1.09 5.25 1.04
N ALA A 124 -1.79 5.86 0.08
CA ALA A 124 -1.83 5.35 -1.29
C ALA A 124 -0.43 5.24 -1.90
N LEU A 125 0.42 6.27 -1.75
CA LEU A 125 1.82 6.25 -2.19
C LEU A 125 2.70 5.23 -1.46
N SER A 126 2.21 4.64 -0.37
CA SER A 126 2.92 3.59 0.39
C SER A 126 2.54 2.18 -0.06
N THR A 127 1.58 2.05 -0.97
CA THR A 127 1.20 0.79 -1.62
C THR A 127 1.97 0.55 -2.91
N ASP A 128 1.84 -0.64 -3.49
CA ASP A 128 2.58 -1.02 -4.69
C ASP A 128 1.83 -0.69 -5.99
N LEU A 129 0.49 -0.83 -5.96
CA LEU A 129 -0.37 -0.60 -7.11
C LEU A 129 -1.59 0.23 -6.68
N ILE A 130 -1.96 1.21 -7.50
CA ILE A 130 -3.09 2.10 -7.24
C ILE A 130 -4.08 1.99 -8.39
N ILE A 131 -5.29 1.52 -8.09
CA ILE A 131 -6.44 1.56 -8.99
C ILE A 131 -7.38 2.62 -8.44
N ALA A 132 -7.97 3.45 -9.29
CA ALA A 132 -8.83 4.53 -8.86
C ALA A 132 -10.15 4.56 -9.62
N ALA A 133 -11.22 4.92 -8.92
CA ALA A 133 -12.50 5.24 -9.53
C ALA A 133 -12.38 6.51 -10.39
N GLU A 134 -13.14 6.60 -11.48
CA GLU A 134 -13.09 7.71 -12.45
C GLU A 134 -13.36 9.11 -11.85
N HIS A 135 -14.04 9.17 -10.70
CA HIS A 135 -14.32 10.41 -9.97
C HIS A 135 -13.32 10.71 -8.85
N ALA A 136 -12.30 9.87 -8.68
CA ALA A 136 -11.28 10.08 -7.64
C ALA A 136 -10.47 11.35 -7.88
N THR A 137 -10.09 12.00 -6.78
CA THR A 137 -9.26 13.21 -6.81
C THR A 137 -8.18 13.14 -5.75
N PHE A 138 -7.05 13.79 -6.02
CA PHE A 138 -5.85 13.71 -5.20
C PHE A 138 -5.33 15.10 -4.84
N ALA A 139 -4.86 15.30 -3.61
CA ALA A 139 -4.19 16.53 -3.20
C ALA A 139 -3.25 16.31 -2.02
N LEU A 140 -2.31 17.25 -1.84
CA LEU A 140 -1.49 17.39 -0.64
C LEU A 140 -1.70 18.79 -0.04
N PRO A 141 -2.80 19.02 0.70
CA PRO A 141 -3.20 20.35 1.15
C PRO A 141 -2.51 20.78 2.45
N GLU A 142 -1.49 20.08 2.92
CA GLU A 142 -0.76 20.33 4.17
C GLU A 142 -0.22 21.75 4.26
N ILE A 143 0.20 22.34 3.13
CA ILE A 143 0.63 23.73 3.04
C ILE A 143 -0.45 24.72 3.56
N ARG A 144 -1.72 24.36 3.49
CA ARG A 144 -2.84 25.21 3.95
C ARG A 144 -3.11 25.06 5.45
N SER A 145 -2.64 23.98 6.06
CA SER A 145 -2.73 23.73 7.51
C SER A 145 -1.44 24.02 8.26
N GLY A 146 -0.39 24.45 7.55
CA GLY A 146 0.91 24.77 8.17
C GLY A 146 1.67 23.52 8.62
N THR A 147 1.41 22.39 7.97
CA THR A 147 2.09 21.11 8.21
C THR A 147 2.84 20.64 6.95
N VAL A 148 3.60 19.60 7.05
CA VAL A 148 4.34 18.99 5.94
C VAL A 148 3.69 17.63 5.59
N ALA A 149 3.59 17.35 4.31
CA ALA A 149 3.27 16.01 3.82
C ALA A 149 4.55 15.16 3.84
N ASP A 150 4.87 14.57 5.00
CA ASP A 150 6.17 13.97 5.30
C ASP A 150 6.57 12.88 4.30
N ALA A 151 5.78 11.82 4.24
CA ALA A 151 6.05 10.70 3.35
C ALA A 151 5.90 11.09 1.87
N ALA A 152 4.92 11.95 1.53
CA ALA A 152 4.71 12.38 0.15
C ALA A 152 5.86 13.26 -0.34
N SER A 153 6.45 14.11 0.51
CA SER A 153 7.61 14.92 0.15
C SER A 153 8.82 14.07 -0.26
N ILE A 154 8.92 12.85 0.27
CA ILE A 154 9.96 11.88 -0.07
C ILE A 154 9.56 11.03 -1.28
N LYS A 155 8.31 10.52 -1.30
CA LYS A 155 7.86 9.51 -2.27
C LYS A 155 7.42 10.10 -3.60
N LEU A 156 6.66 11.21 -3.58
CA LEU A 156 6.03 11.74 -4.79
C LEU A 156 7.05 12.20 -5.84
N PRO A 157 8.13 12.95 -5.50
CA PRO A 157 9.14 13.36 -6.48
C PRO A 157 9.91 12.21 -7.15
N LYS A 158 9.83 11.00 -6.56
CA LYS A 158 10.43 9.78 -7.12
C LYS A 158 9.48 9.01 -8.05
N ARG A 159 8.20 9.34 -8.05
CA ARG A 159 7.16 8.60 -8.78
C ARG A 159 6.60 9.36 -9.98
N ILE A 160 6.64 10.70 -9.92
CA ILE A 160 6.14 11.58 -10.99
C ILE A 160 7.18 12.65 -11.29
N PRO A 161 7.08 13.37 -12.44
CA PRO A 161 8.02 14.45 -12.78
C PRO A 161 8.13 15.47 -11.64
N TYR A 162 9.37 15.87 -11.33
CA TYR A 162 9.71 16.71 -10.18
C TYR A 162 8.85 17.98 -10.07
N HIS A 163 8.67 18.71 -11.19
CA HIS A 163 7.91 19.95 -11.16
C HIS A 163 6.42 19.74 -10.91
N ILE A 164 5.86 18.62 -11.30
CA ILE A 164 4.48 18.25 -10.99
C ILE A 164 4.34 17.90 -9.50
N ALA A 165 5.30 17.15 -8.97
CA ALA A 165 5.33 16.85 -7.53
C ALA A 165 5.45 18.13 -6.69
N MET A 166 6.35 19.03 -7.06
CA MET A 166 6.53 20.32 -6.37
C MET A 166 5.31 21.23 -6.48
N ASP A 167 4.64 21.25 -7.63
CA ASP A 167 3.40 21.99 -7.80
C ASP A 167 2.31 21.49 -6.84
N MET A 168 2.11 20.17 -6.73
CA MET A 168 1.18 19.60 -5.75
C MET A 168 1.55 19.95 -4.31
N LEU A 169 2.82 19.77 -3.94
CA LEU A 169 3.33 19.96 -2.58
C LEU A 169 3.29 21.43 -2.14
N LEU A 170 3.68 22.35 -3.03
CA LEU A 170 3.82 23.77 -2.69
C LEU A 170 2.52 24.57 -2.85
N THR A 171 1.59 24.13 -3.71
CA THR A 171 0.32 24.82 -3.93
C THR A 171 -0.87 24.17 -3.26
N GLY A 172 -0.75 22.89 -2.91
CA GLY A 172 -1.86 22.09 -2.38
C GLY A 172 -3.01 21.95 -3.39
N ARG A 173 -2.71 22.03 -4.71
CA ARG A 173 -3.75 21.89 -5.74
C ARG A 173 -4.27 20.47 -5.82
N TRP A 174 -5.47 20.35 -6.36
CA TRP A 174 -6.08 19.06 -6.65
C TRP A 174 -5.67 18.58 -8.05
N LEU A 175 -5.49 17.26 -8.16
CA LEU A 175 -5.42 16.53 -9.41
C LEU A 175 -6.70 15.71 -9.58
N ASP A 176 -7.24 15.69 -10.78
CA ASP A 176 -8.20 14.66 -11.16
C ASP A 176 -7.50 13.32 -11.43
N VAL A 177 -8.28 12.25 -11.51
CA VAL A 177 -7.77 10.90 -11.69
C VAL A 177 -7.04 10.71 -13.03
N HIS A 178 -7.45 11.40 -14.09
CA HIS A 178 -6.84 11.28 -15.42
C HIS A 178 -5.47 11.96 -15.45
N GLU A 179 -5.34 13.09 -14.74
CA GLU A 179 -4.03 13.72 -14.55
C GLU A 179 -3.11 12.82 -13.72
N ALA A 180 -3.60 12.22 -12.63
CA ALA A 180 -2.88 11.29 -11.78
C ALA A 180 -2.39 10.05 -12.56
N HIS A 181 -3.26 9.50 -13.41
CA HIS A 181 -2.91 8.38 -14.30
C HIS A 181 -1.89 8.79 -15.37
N ARG A 182 -2.05 9.96 -15.97
CA ARG A 182 -1.10 10.50 -16.96
C ARG A 182 0.31 10.64 -16.39
N TRP A 183 0.45 11.06 -15.15
CA TRP A 183 1.73 11.19 -14.46
C TRP A 183 2.26 9.89 -13.90
N GLY A 184 1.46 8.81 -13.90
CA GLY A 184 1.91 7.44 -13.66
C GLY A 184 1.89 6.99 -12.21
N PHE A 185 1.32 7.73 -11.25
CA PHE A 185 1.16 7.17 -9.92
C PHE A 185 -0.17 6.42 -9.72
N VAL A 186 -1.16 6.62 -10.58
CA VAL A 186 -2.35 5.76 -10.71
C VAL A 186 -2.12 4.78 -11.86
N ASN A 187 -2.19 3.48 -11.58
CA ASN A 187 -1.95 2.43 -12.57
C ASN A 187 -3.13 2.27 -13.53
N GLU A 188 -4.36 2.35 -13.01
CA GLU A 188 -5.58 2.10 -13.80
C GLU A 188 -6.74 2.96 -13.27
N VAL A 189 -7.55 3.48 -14.19
CA VAL A 189 -8.79 4.21 -13.91
C VAL A 189 -9.97 3.37 -14.38
N VAL A 190 -10.94 3.15 -13.50
CA VAL A 190 -12.10 2.30 -13.77
C VAL A 190 -13.41 2.99 -13.36
N PRO A 191 -14.56 2.61 -13.93
CA PRO A 191 -15.85 3.00 -13.39
C PRO A 191 -15.99 2.67 -11.91
N ALA A 192 -16.65 3.52 -11.14
CA ALA A 192 -16.72 3.38 -9.68
C ALA A 192 -17.26 2.02 -9.23
N GLU A 193 -18.30 1.53 -9.91
CA GLU A 193 -18.92 0.23 -9.65
C GLU A 193 -18.00 -0.97 -9.95
N ARG A 194 -16.97 -0.78 -10.78
CA ARG A 194 -16.00 -1.81 -11.13
C ARG A 194 -14.74 -1.80 -10.24
N LEU A 195 -14.56 -0.79 -9.40
CA LEU A 195 -13.32 -0.58 -8.67
C LEU A 195 -12.92 -1.80 -7.82
N MET A 196 -13.81 -2.27 -6.96
CA MET A 196 -13.50 -3.39 -6.08
C MET A 196 -13.41 -4.72 -6.82
N GLU A 197 -14.23 -4.93 -7.85
CA GLU A 197 -14.09 -6.10 -8.73
C GLU A 197 -12.69 -6.15 -9.34
N ARG A 198 -12.23 -5.02 -9.90
CA ARG A 198 -10.91 -4.94 -10.52
C ARG A 198 -9.76 -5.10 -9.52
N ALA A 199 -9.89 -4.55 -8.32
CA ALA A 199 -8.91 -4.73 -7.26
C ALA A 199 -8.79 -6.21 -6.85
N TRP A 200 -9.92 -6.92 -6.76
CA TRP A 200 -9.92 -8.35 -6.46
C TRP A 200 -9.36 -9.20 -7.62
N GLU A 201 -9.65 -8.89 -8.89
CA GLU A 201 -9.02 -9.56 -10.04
C GLU A 201 -7.50 -9.46 -9.96
N LEU A 202 -6.98 -8.26 -9.68
CA LEU A 202 -5.55 -8.04 -9.55
C LEU A 202 -4.97 -8.76 -8.33
N ALA A 203 -5.69 -8.76 -7.20
CA ALA A 203 -5.29 -9.49 -6.01
C ALA A 203 -5.20 -11.00 -6.25
N ARG A 204 -6.16 -11.59 -6.97
CA ARG A 204 -6.13 -13.02 -7.36
C ARG A 204 -4.97 -13.35 -8.29
N LEU A 205 -4.67 -12.45 -9.24
CA LEU A 205 -3.50 -12.59 -10.09
C LEU A 205 -2.21 -12.64 -9.26
N LEU A 206 -2.04 -11.72 -8.32
CA LEU A 206 -0.86 -11.67 -7.44
C LEU A 206 -0.84 -12.83 -6.42
N GLU A 207 -2.00 -13.24 -5.89
CA GLU A 207 -2.11 -14.39 -4.99
C GLU A 207 -1.61 -15.68 -5.63
N SER A 208 -1.92 -15.87 -6.92
CA SER A 208 -1.49 -17.05 -7.70
C SER A 208 -0.03 -17.00 -8.13
N GLY A 209 0.64 -15.87 -7.98
CA GLY A 209 2.02 -15.66 -8.42
C GLY A 209 3.08 -16.09 -7.39
N PRO A 210 4.36 -15.94 -7.71
CA PRO A 210 5.50 -16.40 -6.92
C PRO A 210 5.79 -15.47 -5.73
N PRO A 211 5.40 -15.79 -4.49
CA PRO A 211 5.50 -14.87 -3.35
C PRO A 211 6.95 -14.51 -3.00
N LEU A 212 7.89 -15.43 -3.17
CA LEU A 212 9.31 -15.15 -2.90
C LEU A 212 9.93 -14.19 -3.92
N VAL A 213 9.46 -14.22 -5.17
CA VAL A 213 9.89 -13.27 -6.20
C VAL A 213 9.36 -11.87 -5.89
N TYR A 214 8.09 -11.73 -5.48
CA TYR A 214 7.54 -10.45 -5.06
C TYR A 214 8.30 -9.86 -3.89
N ALA A 215 8.62 -10.70 -2.89
CA ALA A 215 9.40 -10.27 -1.74
C ALA A 215 10.79 -9.76 -2.14
N ALA A 216 11.47 -10.48 -3.03
CA ALA A 216 12.78 -10.07 -3.54
C ALA A 216 12.71 -8.76 -4.33
N ILE A 217 11.72 -8.60 -5.22
CA ILE A 217 11.50 -7.36 -5.97
C ILE A 217 11.30 -6.18 -5.02
N LYS A 218 10.44 -6.30 -4.02
CA LYS A 218 10.12 -5.22 -3.09
C LYS A 218 11.32 -4.83 -2.22
N GLU A 219 12.09 -5.79 -1.70
CA GLU A 219 13.31 -5.50 -0.96
C GLU A 219 14.35 -4.80 -1.85
N ILE A 220 14.60 -5.32 -3.06
CA ILE A 220 15.55 -4.72 -4.00
C ILE A 220 15.16 -3.28 -4.34
N VAL A 221 13.91 -3.03 -4.72
CA VAL A 221 13.44 -1.68 -5.10
C VAL A 221 13.61 -0.71 -3.94
N ARG A 222 13.18 -1.09 -2.74
CA ARG A 222 13.30 -0.25 -1.53
C ARG A 222 14.76 0.09 -1.21
N GLU A 223 15.63 -0.89 -1.21
CA GLU A 223 17.04 -0.71 -0.86
C GLU A 223 17.84 0.00 -1.97
N ALA A 224 17.41 -0.16 -3.23
CA ALA A 224 18.04 0.51 -4.37
C ALA A 224 17.76 2.02 -4.40
N GLU A 225 16.68 2.50 -3.77
CA GLU A 225 16.34 3.94 -3.74
C GLU A 225 17.47 4.83 -3.16
N GLY A 226 18.24 4.31 -2.21
CA GLY A 226 19.38 5.00 -1.59
C GLY A 226 20.76 4.58 -2.11
N SER A 227 20.81 3.76 -3.16
CA SER A 227 22.05 3.13 -3.65
C SER A 227 22.35 3.51 -5.10
N THR A 228 23.62 3.39 -5.51
CA THR A 228 23.95 3.37 -6.94
C THR A 228 23.53 2.04 -7.55
N PHE A 229 23.25 2.03 -8.86
CA PHE A 229 22.94 0.79 -9.60
C PHE A 229 23.96 -0.31 -9.33
N GLN A 230 25.26 0.01 -9.43
CA GLN A 230 26.33 -0.98 -9.24
C GLN A 230 26.38 -1.53 -7.81
N THR A 231 26.11 -0.68 -6.81
CA THR A 231 26.05 -1.12 -5.41
C THR A 231 24.88 -2.09 -5.19
N ALA A 232 23.69 -1.76 -5.71
CA ALA A 232 22.52 -2.62 -5.61
C ALA A 232 22.75 -3.96 -6.35
N MET A 233 23.31 -3.93 -7.57
CA MET A 233 23.64 -5.13 -8.33
C MET A 233 24.67 -6.03 -7.62
N ASN A 234 25.68 -5.45 -6.98
CA ASN A 234 26.65 -6.21 -6.20
C ASN A 234 25.99 -6.92 -5.01
N LYS A 235 25.03 -6.24 -4.33
CA LYS A 235 24.26 -6.88 -3.25
C LYS A 235 23.43 -8.05 -3.76
N ILE A 236 22.77 -7.92 -4.92
CA ILE A 236 22.01 -9.02 -5.55
C ILE A 236 22.94 -10.19 -5.87
N THR A 237 24.03 -9.95 -6.58
CA THR A 237 25.00 -10.98 -7.02
C THR A 237 25.61 -11.72 -5.84
N LYS A 238 25.86 -11.01 -4.73
CA LYS A 238 26.42 -11.58 -3.50
C LYS A 238 25.37 -12.14 -2.55
N ARG A 239 24.09 -12.16 -2.95
CA ARG A 239 22.94 -12.60 -2.14
C ARG A 239 22.87 -11.91 -0.76
N GLN A 240 23.16 -10.62 -0.72
CA GLN A 240 23.13 -9.83 0.51
C GLN A 240 21.74 -9.31 0.86
N PHE A 241 20.76 -9.44 -0.03
CA PHE A 241 19.34 -9.24 0.27
C PHE A 241 18.76 -10.55 0.82
N ALA A 242 18.16 -10.49 2.00
CA ALA A 242 17.64 -11.70 2.68
C ALA A 242 16.56 -12.41 1.84
N THR A 243 15.71 -11.66 1.16
CA THR A 243 14.67 -12.22 0.28
C THR A 243 15.24 -12.85 -0.97
N VAL A 244 16.30 -12.29 -1.54
CA VAL A 244 17.00 -12.85 -2.72
C VAL A 244 17.70 -14.15 -2.35
N ASP A 245 18.39 -14.20 -1.20
CA ASP A 245 19.03 -15.41 -0.73
C ASP A 245 17.99 -16.51 -0.46
N ARG A 246 16.90 -16.19 0.23
CA ARG A 246 15.78 -17.09 0.44
C ARG A 246 15.20 -17.62 -0.87
N LEU A 247 14.94 -16.74 -1.86
CA LEU A 247 14.40 -17.12 -3.16
C LEU A 247 15.31 -18.15 -3.86
N TYR A 248 16.59 -17.83 -3.98
CA TYR A 248 17.53 -18.70 -4.72
C TYR A 248 17.94 -19.97 -3.95
N SER A 249 17.53 -20.10 -2.69
CA SER A 249 17.69 -21.31 -1.87
C SER A 249 16.40 -22.11 -1.71
N SER A 250 15.29 -21.68 -2.37
CA SER A 250 13.94 -22.26 -2.21
C SER A 250 13.61 -23.35 -3.21
N GLU A 251 12.56 -24.13 -2.91
CA GLU A 251 11.95 -25.06 -3.87
C GLU A 251 11.34 -24.33 -5.07
N ASP A 252 10.76 -23.13 -4.84
CA ASP A 252 10.10 -22.32 -5.86
C ASP A 252 11.05 -21.81 -6.94
N GLN A 253 12.35 -21.71 -6.65
CA GLN A 253 13.34 -21.24 -7.62
C GLN A 253 13.37 -22.07 -8.90
N LEU A 254 13.17 -23.38 -8.81
CA LEU A 254 13.16 -24.29 -9.96
C LEU A 254 11.76 -24.55 -10.52
N GLU A 255 10.72 -24.19 -9.78
CA GLU A 255 9.32 -24.53 -10.14
C GLU A 255 8.92 -23.90 -11.48
N GLY A 256 9.25 -22.64 -11.72
CA GLY A 256 8.93 -21.97 -12.98
C GLY A 256 9.51 -22.70 -14.20
N ALA A 257 10.78 -23.11 -14.13
CA ALA A 257 11.44 -23.84 -15.19
C ALA A 257 10.86 -25.26 -15.40
N ARG A 258 10.54 -25.95 -14.29
CA ARG A 258 9.89 -27.27 -14.32
C ARG A 258 8.50 -27.20 -14.95
N ALA A 259 7.65 -26.27 -14.48
CA ALA A 259 6.30 -26.08 -14.99
C ALA A 259 6.30 -25.75 -16.49
N PHE A 260 7.24 -24.90 -16.93
CA PHE A 260 7.42 -24.59 -18.35
C PHE A 260 7.79 -25.83 -19.19
N ALA A 261 8.77 -26.62 -18.73
CA ALA A 261 9.19 -27.84 -19.42
C ALA A 261 8.07 -28.89 -19.47
N GLU A 262 7.27 -29.00 -18.42
CA GLU A 262 6.16 -29.94 -18.27
C GLU A 262 4.84 -29.40 -18.89
N LYS A 263 4.82 -28.17 -19.43
CA LYS A 263 3.65 -27.50 -20.02
C LYS A 263 2.45 -27.44 -19.07
N ARG A 264 2.68 -27.20 -17.81
CA ARG A 264 1.66 -27.00 -16.75
C ARG A 264 1.79 -25.63 -16.10
N SER A 265 0.77 -25.24 -15.35
CA SER A 265 0.86 -24.06 -14.50
C SER A 265 1.80 -24.32 -13.31
N PRO A 266 2.61 -23.31 -12.89
CA PRO A 266 3.47 -23.43 -11.72
C PRO A 266 2.65 -23.48 -10.42
N ILE A 267 3.21 -24.14 -9.41
CA ILE A 267 2.62 -24.22 -8.06
C ILE A 267 3.61 -23.61 -7.06
N TRP A 268 3.36 -22.38 -6.66
CA TRP A 268 4.24 -21.64 -5.77
C TRP A 268 3.93 -21.95 -4.30
N LYS A 269 4.92 -22.48 -3.59
CA LYS A 269 4.79 -22.88 -2.17
C LYS A 269 5.28 -21.80 -1.20
N GLY A 270 6.07 -20.84 -1.66
CA GLY A 270 6.68 -19.81 -0.81
C GLY A 270 7.83 -20.33 0.06
N ARG A 271 8.44 -21.45 -0.32
CA ARG A 271 9.50 -22.10 0.45
C ARG A 271 10.53 -22.81 -0.43
#